data_01f47bade1fa637fd2e33612201253c2
#
_entry.id   01f47bade1fa637fd2e33612201253c2
#
_cell.length_a   1.000
_cell.length_b   1.000
_cell.length_c   1.000
_cell.angle_alpha   90.00
_cell.angle_beta   90.00
_cell.angle_gamma   90.00
#
_symmetry.space_group_name_H-M   'P 1'
#
loop_
_entity.id
_entity.type
_entity.pdbx_description
1 polymer ?
#
loop_
_entity_poly.entity_id
_entity_poly.type
_entity_poly.pdbx_seq_one_letter_code
_entity_poly.pdbx_strand_id
1 'polypeptide(L)'
;MGRQFLTSSRNLSLQERSLASNTFVPDRQVGAMFHGECWDGHLEYATGIFNGDGQNVNVNDNNAVMSVSRIVFNFLGADNKRFEYDETDPLAYGVKDDEERNSPLRGFLGGSYMYNPDRAIIAGATEDLDTNQVGAEAGLRVEGFTLYGEYFVRHISSSADGFDNLDEPGWFAHAGYLFTNHIEIAGRYSETQLDTPGVGRQNEVVLGLNYYFYGHRLKLQTEYVYQRQDLSGDELHQNIIRAQLQLAF
;
A
#
# COMPACT_ATOMS: atom_id res chain seq x y z
N MET A 1 6.70 -1.53 -4.89
CA MET A 1 5.42 -2.28 -4.79
C MET A 1 5.16 -2.55 -3.31
N GLY A 2 3.96 -2.28 -2.80
CA GLY A 2 3.55 -2.56 -1.43
C GLY A 2 2.35 -3.50 -1.41
N ARG A 3 2.20 -4.32 -0.37
CA ARG A 3 1.09 -5.28 -0.22
C ARG A 3 -0.27 -4.58 -0.23
N GLN A 4 -0.41 -3.46 0.50
CA GLN A 4 -1.68 -2.74 0.54
C GLN A 4 -2.13 -2.28 -0.85
N PHE A 5 -1.19 -1.87 -1.70
CA PHE A 5 -1.52 -1.42 -3.06
C PHE A 5 -1.90 -2.58 -3.99
N LEU A 6 -1.31 -3.77 -3.79
CA LEU A 6 -1.64 -4.98 -4.52
C LEU A 6 -2.97 -5.59 -4.07
N THR A 7 -3.38 -5.35 -2.82
CA THR A 7 -4.66 -5.81 -2.30
C THR A 7 -5.81 -5.13 -3.06
N SER A 8 -6.78 -5.91 -3.49
CA SER A 8 -7.99 -5.39 -4.12
C SER A 8 -8.68 -4.39 -3.19
N SER A 9 -9.16 -3.26 -3.72
CA SER A 9 -9.94 -2.28 -2.94
C SER A 9 -11.18 -2.90 -2.29
N ARG A 10 -11.74 -3.95 -2.90
CA ARG A 10 -12.83 -4.74 -2.32
C ARG A 10 -12.49 -5.33 -0.95
N ASN A 11 -11.24 -5.75 -0.76
CA ASN A 11 -10.78 -6.49 0.42
C ASN A 11 -10.16 -5.59 1.50
N LEU A 12 -10.12 -4.28 1.30
CA LEU A 12 -9.60 -3.36 2.30
C LEU A 12 -10.56 -3.22 3.50
N SER A 13 -10.00 -3.20 4.70
CA SER A 13 -10.72 -2.91 5.95
C SER A 13 -11.08 -1.42 6.11
N LEU A 14 -10.33 -0.54 5.49
CA LEU A 14 -10.60 0.90 5.39
C LEU A 14 -10.90 1.27 3.94
N GLN A 15 -11.71 2.33 3.73
CA GLN A 15 -12.20 2.68 2.41
C GLN A 15 -11.08 3.06 1.43
N GLU A 16 -10.06 3.73 1.96
CA GLU A 16 -8.93 4.19 1.18
C GLU A 16 -7.61 3.54 1.62
N ARG A 17 -6.66 3.47 0.71
CA ARG A 17 -5.28 3.09 1.02
C ARG A 17 -4.62 4.16 1.87
N SER A 18 -3.52 3.80 2.53
CA SER A 18 -2.75 4.72 3.36
C SER A 18 -2.16 5.86 2.54
N LEU A 19 -1.97 6.99 3.17
CA LEU A 19 -1.24 8.12 2.61
C LEU A 19 0.12 7.67 2.04
N ALA A 20 0.89 6.89 2.80
CA ALA A 20 2.18 6.38 2.35
C ALA A 20 2.07 5.47 1.11
N SER A 21 1.11 4.52 1.07
CA SER A 21 0.94 3.68 -0.12
C SER A 21 0.57 4.50 -1.35
N ASN A 22 -0.32 5.48 -1.21
CA ASN A 22 -0.72 6.33 -2.33
C ASN A 22 0.42 7.24 -2.83
N THR A 23 1.35 7.63 -1.94
CA THR A 23 2.47 8.52 -2.28
C THR A 23 3.64 7.76 -2.91
N PHE A 24 3.95 6.56 -2.41
CA PHE A 24 5.18 5.84 -2.76
C PHE A 24 4.99 4.69 -3.74
N VAL A 25 3.79 4.14 -3.85
CA VAL A 25 3.57 3.03 -4.78
C VAL A 25 3.03 3.57 -6.10
N PRO A 26 3.77 3.39 -7.21
CA PRO A 26 3.30 3.84 -8.51
C PRO A 26 2.02 3.11 -8.90
N ASP A 27 1.12 3.83 -9.55
CA ASP A 27 -0.09 3.28 -10.14
C ASP A 27 0.20 2.24 -11.22
N ARG A 28 -0.87 1.65 -11.77
CA ARG A 28 -0.78 0.68 -12.87
C ARG A 28 -0.08 1.30 -14.07
N GLN A 29 0.87 0.59 -14.61
CA GLN A 29 1.66 1.01 -15.77
C GLN A 29 1.73 -0.06 -16.83
N VAL A 30 1.96 0.34 -18.05
CA VAL A 30 2.20 -0.58 -19.18
C VAL A 30 3.59 -1.19 -19.03
N GLY A 31 3.69 -2.51 -19.09
CA GLY A 31 4.96 -3.20 -18.92
C GLY A 31 4.82 -4.72 -18.95
N ALA A 32 5.91 -5.39 -18.60
CA ALA A 32 5.96 -6.85 -18.48
C ALA A 32 6.50 -7.23 -17.10
N MET A 33 5.88 -8.22 -16.47
CA MET A 33 6.23 -8.68 -15.13
C MET A 33 6.32 -10.20 -15.11
N PHE A 34 7.35 -10.70 -14.46
CA PHE A 34 7.51 -12.09 -14.08
C PHE A 34 7.25 -12.21 -12.58
N HIS A 35 6.35 -13.08 -12.19
CA HIS A 35 6.01 -13.30 -10.79
C HIS A 35 5.67 -14.76 -10.54
N GLY A 36 5.77 -15.17 -9.30
CA GLY A 36 5.43 -16.52 -8.89
C GLY A 36 5.65 -16.73 -7.40
N GLU A 37 5.47 -17.98 -7.02
CA GLU A 37 5.70 -18.47 -5.67
C GLU A 37 6.48 -19.77 -5.69
N CYS A 38 7.20 -20.07 -4.62
CA CYS A 38 7.86 -21.34 -4.42
C CYS A 38 7.80 -21.74 -2.93
N TRP A 39 8.24 -23.00 -2.66
CA TRP A 39 8.19 -23.59 -1.32
C TRP A 39 6.76 -23.56 -0.74
N ASP A 40 5.79 -24.04 -1.51
CA ASP A 40 4.38 -24.11 -1.12
C ASP A 40 3.80 -22.74 -0.67
N GLY A 41 4.19 -21.64 -1.36
CA GLY A 41 3.72 -20.29 -1.07
C GLY A 41 4.49 -19.57 0.04
N HIS A 42 5.53 -20.19 0.61
CA HIS A 42 6.36 -19.52 1.61
C HIS A 42 7.19 -18.38 1.03
N LEU A 43 7.56 -18.45 -0.23
CA LEU A 43 8.29 -17.38 -0.91
C LEU A 43 7.49 -16.89 -2.11
N GLU A 44 7.12 -15.61 -2.10
CA GLU A 44 6.54 -14.90 -3.25
C GLU A 44 7.60 -13.99 -3.86
N TYR A 45 7.63 -13.89 -5.19
CA TYR A 45 8.50 -12.97 -5.90
C TYR A 45 7.80 -12.33 -7.09
N ALA A 46 8.18 -11.11 -7.39
CA ALA A 46 7.76 -10.39 -8.58
C ALA A 46 8.90 -9.49 -9.05
N THR A 47 9.14 -9.47 -10.36
CA THR A 47 10.08 -8.53 -10.99
C THR A 47 9.54 -8.13 -12.35
N GLY A 48 9.72 -6.88 -12.74
CA GLY A 48 9.19 -6.39 -14.01
C GLY A 48 9.83 -5.10 -14.47
N ILE A 49 9.57 -4.81 -15.73
CA ILE A 49 9.93 -3.55 -16.39
C ILE A 49 8.67 -2.89 -16.91
N PHE A 50 8.58 -1.58 -16.73
CA PHE A 50 7.38 -0.78 -17.01
C PHE A 50 7.79 0.53 -17.69
N ASN A 51 6.80 1.20 -18.28
CA ASN A 51 7.01 2.45 -18.99
C ASN A 51 7.60 3.57 -18.10
N GLY A 52 7.15 3.70 -16.86
CA GLY A 52 7.67 4.71 -15.92
C GLY A 52 6.87 6.03 -15.88
N ASP A 53 6.11 6.35 -16.92
CA ASP A 53 5.49 7.68 -17.13
C ASP A 53 4.08 7.83 -16.52
N GLY A 54 3.63 6.83 -15.73
CA GLY A 54 2.34 6.89 -15.03
C GLY A 54 1.22 6.06 -15.66
N GLN A 55 0.03 6.17 -15.06
CA GLN A 55 -1.13 5.39 -15.43
C GLN A 55 -1.71 5.84 -16.79
N ASN A 56 -2.02 4.88 -17.65
CA ASN A 56 -2.59 5.09 -19.00
C ASN A 56 -1.70 5.87 -19.97
N VAL A 57 -0.43 6.03 -19.66
CA VAL A 57 0.56 6.60 -20.58
C VAL A 57 1.21 5.46 -21.35
N ASN A 58 1.11 5.49 -22.67
CA ASN A 58 1.65 4.49 -23.61
C ASN A 58 2.82 5.03 -24.45
N VAL A 59 3.26 6.23 -24.16
CA VAL A 59 4.43 6.84 -24.78
C VAL A 59 5.50 6.93 -23.71
N ASN A 60 6.70 6.47 -24.02
CA ASN A 60 7.87 6.64 -23.16
C ASN A 60 8.61 7.90 -23.64
N ASP A 61 8.77 8.88 -22.78
CA ASP A 61 9.32 10.19 -23.12
C ASP A 61 10.87 10.25 -23.06
N ASN A 62 11.49 9.27 -22.38
CA ASN A 62 12.94 9.27 -22.13
C ASN A 62 13.68 8.02 -22.69
N ASN A 63 13.00 7.10 -23.36
CA ASN A 63 13.53 5.81 -23.84
C ASN A 63 14.13 4.91 -22.74
N ALA A 64 13.87 5.20 -21.47
CA ALA A 64 14.26 4.37 -20.34
C ALA A 64 13.04 3.66 -19.77
N VAL A 65 13.25 2.68 -18.91
CA VAL A 65 12.17 1.88 -18.32
C VAL A 65 12.31 1.84 -16.80
N MET A 66 11.19 1.92 -16.12
CA MET A 66 11.10 1.67 -14.70
C MET A 66 11.30 0.18 -14.45
N SER A 67 12.14 -0.18 -13.49
CA SER A 67 12.30 -1.55 -13.00
C SER A 67 11.77 -1.68 -11.58
N VAL A 68 11.05 -2.78 -11.30
CA VAL A 68 10.49 -3.05 -9.98
C VAL A 68 10.72 -4.49 -9.61
N SER A 69 11.14 -4.74 -8.37
CA SER A 69 11.27 -6.09 -7.82
C SER A 69 10.69 -6.14 -6.41
N ARG A 70 10.08 -7.28 -6.05
CA ARG A 70 9.52 -7.54 -4.71
C ARG A 70 9.75 -9.00 -4.34
N ILE A 71 10.07 -9.24 -3.07
CA ILE A 71 10.19 -10.56 -2.48
C ILE A 71 9.47 -10.57 -1.14
N VAL A 72 8.72 -11.63 -0.85
CA VAL A 72 8.02 -11.80 0.44
C VAL A 72 8.21 -13.22 0.93
N PHE A 73 8.51 -13.32 2.21
CA PHE A 73 8.61 -14.57 2.92
C PHE A 73 7.46 -14.71 3.90
N ASN A 74 6.58 -15.69 3.66
CA ASN A 74 5.47 -16.08 4.53
C ASN A 74 5.99 -17.15 5.50
N PHE A 75 6.37 -16.74 6.71
CA PHE A 75 7.08 -17.61 7.66
C PHE A 75 6.17 -18.33 8.67
N LEU A 76 4.91 -17.91 8.78
CA LEU A 76 3.91 -18.51 9.63
C LEU A 76 2.65 -18.84 8.82
N GLY A 77 2.08 -19.99 9.08
CA GLY A 77 0.87 -20.50 8.43
C GLY A 77 1.15 -21.82 7.72
N ALA A 78 0.46 -22.85 8.12
CA ALA A 78 0.33 -24.08 7.36
C ALA A 78 -0.74 -23.90 6.28
N ASP A 79 -0.66 -24.67 5.21
CA ASP A 79 -1.70 -24.82 4.20
C ASP A 79 -1.87 -23.68 3.18
N ASN A 80 -0.76 -23.13 2.64
CA ASN A 80 -0.77 -22.24 1.47
C ASN A 80 -1.74 -21.07 1.52
N LYS A 81 -2.18 -20.67 2.73
CA LYS A 81 -3.10 -19.55 2.90
C LYS A 81 -2.29 -18.29 3.09
N ARG A 82 -2.24 -17.47 2.05
CA ARG A 82 -1.61 -16.15 2.06
C ARG A 82 -2.19 -15.29 3.17
N PHE A 83 -1.44 -14.27 3.57
CA PHE A 83 -1.93 -13.24 4.48
C PHE A 83 -3.13 -12.46 3.87
N GLU A 84 -3.22 -12.42 2.56
CA GLU A 84 -4.30 -11.75 1.83
C GLU A 84 -5.62 -12.54 1.94
N TYR A 85 -6.74 -11.82 1.91
CA TYR A 85 -8.05 -12.39 1.71
C TYR A 85 -8.13 -12.95 0.29
N ASP A 86 -8.03 -14.27 0.15
CA ASP A 86 -8.32 -14.96 -1.10
C ASP A 86 -9.84 -14.92 -1.37
N GLU A 87 -10.24 -15.08 -2.62
CA GLU A 87 -11.66 -15.29 -2.98
C GLU A 87 -12.27 -16.53 -2.31
N THR A 88 -11.45 -17.46 -1.86
CA THR A 88 -11.81 -18.63 -1.05
C THR A 88 -11.83 -18.36 0.46
N ASP A 89 -11.43 -17.15 0.91
CA ASP A 89 -11.47 -16.77 2.32
C ASP A 89 -12.93 -16.78 2.80
N PRO A 90 -13.23 -17.41 3.94
CA PRO A 90 -14.56 -17.39 4.53
C PRO A 90 -15.19 -16.00 4.68
N LEU A 91 -14.43 -14.94 4.96
CA LEU A 91 -14.92 -13.57 4.94
C LEU A 91 -15.36 -13.10 3.54
N ALA A 92 -14.78 -13.61 2.47
CA ALA A 92 -15.20 -13.28 1.11
C ALA A 92 -16.55 -13.90 0.74
N TYR A 93 -16.97 -15.02 1.38
CA TYR A 93 -18.15 -15.79 1.00
C TYR A 93 -19.25 -15.89 2.06
N GLY A 94 -19.16 -15.11 3.16
CA GLY A 94 -20.12 -15.21 4.26
C GLY A 94 -19.83 -16.41 5.16
N VAL A 95 -19.23 -16.10 6.23
CA VAL A 95 -18.57 -16.98 7.18
C VAL A 95 -19.44 -18.06 7.77
N LYS A 96 -18.88 -19.24 7.92
CA LYS A 96 -19.21 -20.16 9.00
C LYS A 96 -18.53 -19.66 10.27
N ASP A 97 -19.31 -19.38 11.27
CA ASP A 97 -19.04 -18.56 12.46
C ASP A 97 -17.76 -18.82 13.29
N ASP A 98 -16.99 -19.87 13.04
CA ASP A 98 -15.90 -20.26 13.93
C ASP A 98 -14.50 -20.36 13.28
N GLU A 99 -14.38 -20.37 11.96
CA GLU A 99 -13.11 -20.70 11.31
C GLU A 99 -12.09 -19.55 11.31
N GLU A 100 -12.50 -18.28 11.29
CA GLU A 100 -11.57 -17.16 11.30
C GLU A 100 -11.12 -16.74 12.70
N ARG A 101 -11.99 -16.86 13.70
CA ARG A 101 -11.59 -16.63 15.10
C ARG A 101 -10.57 -17.63 15.58
N ASN A 102 -10.54 -18.82 14.96
CA ASN A 102 -9.57 -19.88 15.22
C ASN A 102 -8.50 -20.00 14.13
N SER A 103 -8.29 -18.94 13.33
CA SER A 103 -7.29 -18.99 12.27
C SER A 103 -5.88 -19.10 12.87
N PRO A 104 -5.04 -19.99 12.33
CA PRO A 104 -3.67 -20.12 12.79
C PRO A 104 -2.92 -18.80 12.62
N LEU A 105 -1.92 -18.58 13.47
CA LEU A 105 -1.03 -17.44 13.33
C LEU A 105 -0.40 -17.42 11.94
N ARG A 106 -0.52 -16.32 11.24
CA ARG A 106 0.11 -16.06 9.94
C ARG A 106 1.00 -14.85 10.02
N GLY A 107 2.10 -14.88 9.31
CA GLY A 107 3.03 -13.76 9.30
C GLY A 107 3.86 -13.73 8.03
N PHE A 108 4.20 -12.54 7.62
CA PHE A 108 5.05 -12.30 6.47
C PHE A 108 6.06 -11.19 6.76
N LEU A 109 7.15 -11.23 6.01
CA LEU A 109 8.15 -10.19 5.92
C LEU A 109 8.54 -10.04 4.45
N GLY A 110 8.60 -8.82 3.95
CA GLY A 110 8.94 -8.59 2.56
C GLY A 110 9.74 -7.33 2.32
N GLY A 111 10.31 -7.25 1.14
CA GLY A 111 11.02 -6.08 0.65
C GLY A 111 10.78 -5.85 -0.83
N SER A 112 10.93 -4.61 -1.24
CA SER A 112 10.80 -4.19 -2.64
C SER A 112 11.84 -3.15 -2.99
N TYR A 113 12.18 -3.12 -4.28
CA TYR A 113 13.05 -2.10 -4.86
C TYR A 113 12.45 -1.62 -6.18
N MET A 114 12.54 -0.33 -6.42
CA MET A 114 12.14 0.33 -7.65
C MET A 114 13.25 1.27 -8.10
N TYR A 115 13.53 1.27 -9.39
CA TYR A 115 14.33 2.28 -10.08
C TYR A 115 13.50 2.83 -11.23
N ASN A 116 13.30 4.14 -11.25
CA ASN A 116 12.58 4.85 -12.31
C ASN A 116 13.42 6.03 -12.80
N PRO A 117 14.09 5.90 -13.95
CA PRO A 117 14.67 7.03 -14.65
C PRO A 117 13.56 7.80 -15.37
N ASP A 118 13.50 9.09 -15.17
CA ASP A 118 12.45 9.97 -15.68
C ASP A 118 13.09 11.28 -16.17
N ARG A 119 12.28 12.19 -16.68
CA ARG A 119 12.68 13.54 -17.05
C ARG A 119 11.79 14.57 -16.41
N ALA A 120 12.42 15.64 -15.93
CA ALA A 120 11.71 16.77 -15.33
C ALA A 120 12.20 18.08 -15.90
N ILE A 121 11.35 19.10 -15.85
CA ILE A 121 11.76 20.47 -16.17
C ILE A 121 12.26 21.10 -14.87
N ILE A 122 13.60 21.27 -14.79
CA ILE A 122 14.28 21.88 -13.66
C ILE A 122 14.87 23.21 -14.13
N ALA A 123 14.50 24.31 -13.47
CA ALA A 123 14.94 25.66 -13.83
C ALA A 123 14.73 26.05 -15.32
N GLY A 124 13.73 25.43 -15.98
CA GLY A 124 13.40 25.69 -17.39
C GLY A 124 14.15 24.85 -18.41
N ALA A 125 15.02 23.93 -17.98
CA ALA A 125 15.69 22.93 -18.82
C ALA A 125 15.08 21.53 -18.57
N THR A 126 15.12 20.68 -19.59
CA THR A 126 14.76 19.27 -19.44
C THR A 126 15.96 18.50 -18.93
N GLU A 127 15.86 17.95 -17.74
CA GLU A 127 16.93 17.26 -17.06
C GLU A 127 16.52 15.80 -16.73
N ASP A 128 17.51 14.93 -16.67
CA ASP A 128 17.29 13.56 -16.26
C ASP A 128 17.09 13.49 -14.73
N LEU A 129 16.12 12.72 -14.30
CA LEU A 129 15.73 12.51 -12.91
C LEU A 129 15.75 11.03 -12.60
N ASP A 130 16.55 10.61 -11.64
CA ASP A 130 16.65 9.23 -11.20
C ASP A 130 15.94 9.02 -9.87
N THR A 131 14.94 8.16 -9.85
CA THR A 131 14.23 7.78 -8.62
C THR A 131 14.61 6.36 -8.22
N ASN A 132 15.18 6.23 -7.03
CA ASN A 132 15.44 4.96 -6.37
C ASN A 132 14.54 4.82 -5.14
N GLN A 133 13.84 3.70 -5.00
CA GLN A 133 12.97 3.48 -3.84
C GLN A 133 13.16 2.08 -3.28
N VAL A 134 13.30 2.00 -1.96
CA VAL A 134 13.29 0.76 -1.19
C VAL A 134 12.01 0.71 -0.36
N GLY A 135 11.38 -0.45 -0.31
CA GLY A 135 10.23 -0.71 0.56
C GLY A 135 10.48 -1.93 1.44
N ALA A 136 9.97 -1.87 2.66
CA ALA A 136 9.89 -3.01 3.58
C ALA A 136 8.44 -3.19 4.02
N GLU A 137 8.00 -4.43 4.19
CA GLU A 137 6.64 -4.76 4.62
C GLU A 137 6.65 -5.92 5.61
N ALA A 138 5.78 -5.86 6.60
CA ALA A 138 5.60 -6.94 7.57
C ALA A 138 4.17 -7.00 8.07
N GLY A 139 3.72 -8.18 8.48
CA GLY A 139 2.41 -8.34 9.09
C GLY A 139 2.23 -9.65 9.83
N LEU A 140 1.26 -9.62 10.75
CA LEU A 140 0.81 -10.75 11.56
C LEU A 140 -0.72 -10.79 11.57
N ARG A 141 -1.27 -11.99 11.57
CA ARG A 141 -2.71 -12.23 11.69
C ARG A 141 -2.97 -13.45 12.56
N VAL A 142 -3.87 -13.32 13.53
CA VAL A 142 -4.26 -14.40 14.42
C VAL A 142 -5.63 -14.10 15.06
N GLU A 143 -6.52 -15.09 15.08
CA GLU A 143 -7.79 -15.05 15.83
C GLU A 143 -8.59 -13.74 15.65
N GLY A 144 -8.78 -13.31 14.41
CA GLY A 144 -9.48 -12.07 14.06
C GLY A 144 -8.63 -10.79 14.23
N PHE A 145 -7.45 -10.86 14.84
CA PHE A 145 -6.52 -9.74 14.91
C PHE A 145 -5.65 -9.68 13.67
N THR A 146 -5.51 -8.49 13.11
CA THR A 146 -4.62 -8.19 11.97
C THR A 146 -3.74 -7.00 12.33
N LEU A 147 -2.44 -7.14 12.10
CA LEU A 147 -1.47 -6.06 12.20
C LEU A 147 -0.55 -6.13 10.99
N TYR A 148 -0.42 -5.06 10.24
CA TYR A 148 0.55 -4.96 9.16
C TYR A 148 0.98 -3.51 8.92
N GLY A 149 2.12 -3.37 8.28
CA GLY A 149 2.65 -2.07 7.92
C GLY A 149 3.68 -2.14 6.80
N GLU A 150 3.92 -0.99 6.22
CA GLU A 150 4.90 -0.80 5.16
C GLU A 150 5.72 0.45 5.44
N TYR A 151 7.00 0.40 5.10
CA TYR A 151 7.94 1.51 5.18
C TYR A 151 8.60 1.70 3.82
N PHE A 152 8.72 2.94 3.38
CA PHE A 152 9.32 3.32 2.11
C PHE A 152 10.38 4.40 2.32
N VAL A 153 11.43 4.32 1.54
CA VAL A 153 12.40 5.42 1.36
C VAL A 153 12.59 5.62 -0.13
N ARG A 154 12.35 6.83 -0.58
CA ARG A 154 12.54 7.26 -1.97
C ARG A 154 13.67 8.27 -2.01
N HIS A 155 14.68 8.00 -2.83
CA HIS A 155 15.79 8.88 -3.14
C HIS A 155 15.64 9.37 -4.57
N ILE A 156 15.61 10.68 -4.76
CA ILE A 156 15.50 11.34 -6.06
C ILE A 156 16.76 12.14 -6.29
N SER A 157 17.42 11.91 -7.42
CA SER A 157 18.66 12.59 -7.81
C SER A 157 18.58 13.07 -9.24
N SER A 158 19.31 14.15 -9.55
CA SER A 158 19.48 14.69 -10.90
C SER A 158 20.89 15.19 -11.11
N SER A 159 21.33 15.16 -12.37
CA SER A 159 22.60 15.79 -12.77
C SER A 159 22.48 17.31 -13.02
N ALA A 160 21.30 17.89 -12.86
CA ALA A 160 21.05 19.32 -13.05
C ALA A 160 21.81 20.17 -12.05
N ASP A 161 22.42 21.24 -12.52
CA ASP A 161 23.14 22.18 -11.65
C ASP A 161 22.19 22.84 -10.63
N GLY A 162 22.54 22.74 -9.35
CA GLY A 162 21.76 23.31 -8.25
C GLY A 162 20.55 22.48 -7.81
N PHE A 163 20.43 21.21 -8.29
CA PHE A 163 19.46 20.27 -7.75
C PHE A 163 20.02 19.60 -6.49
N ASP A 164 19.33 19.77 -5.38
CA ASP A 164 19.62 19.03 -4.15
C ASP A 164 18.90 17.69 -4.19
N ASN A 165 19.61 16.59 -3.93
CA ASN A 165 19.00 15.28 -3.84
C ASN A 165 17.95 15.26 -2.74
N LEU A 166 16.83 14.57 -3.01
CA LEU A 166 15.70 14.46 -2.08
C LEU A 166 15.66 13.07 -1.47
N ASP A 167 15.49 13.01 -0.15
CA ASP A 167 15.31 11.77 0.61
C ASP A 167 13.94 11.78 1.28
N GLU A 168 13.03 11.01 0.77
CA GLU A 168 11.62 11.04 1.17
C GLU A 168 11.21 9.72 1.85
N PRO A 169 11.11 9.69 3.17
CA PRO A 169 10.55 8.54 3.88
C PRO A 169 9.03 8.60 3.98
N GLY A 170 8.41 7.42 4.07
CA GLY A 170 6.99 7.28 4.37
C GLY A 170 6.69 5.91 4.94
N TRP A 171 5.65 5.83 5.78
CA TRP A 171 5.26 4.57 6.38
C TRP A 171 3.81 4.58 6.83
N PHE A 172 3.29 3.40 7.06
CA PHE A 172 2.04 3.23 7.80
C PHE A 172 2.06 1.97 8.66
N ALA A 173 1.21 1.98 9.67
CA ALA A 173 0.85 0.82 10.44
C ALA A 173 -0.68 0.71 10.52
N HIS A 174 -1.20 -0.47 10.29
CA HIS A 174 -2.63 -0.80 10.30
C HIS A 174 -2.88 -1.92 11.30
N ALA A 175 -3.90 -1.75 12.13
CA ALA A 175 -4.39 -2.80 13.02
C ALA A 175 -5.89 -2.94 12.87
N GLY A 176 -6.39 -4.17 12.89
CA GLY A 176 -7.81 -4.49 12.84
C GLY A 176 -8.15 -5.60 13.83
N TYR A 177 -9.37 -5.61 14.31
CA TYR A 177 -9.89 -6.71 15.11
C TYR A 177 -11.35 -7.02 14.74
N LEU A 178 -11.56 -8.24 14.31
CA LEU A 178 -12.87 -8.79 14.00
C LEU A 178 -13.48 -9.39 15.28
N PHE A 179 -14.41 -8.65 15.91
CA PHE A 179 -15.05 -9.08 17.17
C PHE A 179 -16.01 -10.23 16.99
N THR A 180 -16.75 -10.18 15.91
CA THR A 180 -17.68 -11.22 15.45
C THR A 180 -17.45 -11.35 13.95
N ASN A 181 -18.01 -12.37 13.33
CA ASN A 181 -17.91 -12.54 11.89
C ASN A 181 -18.51 -11.37 11.07
N HIS A 182 -19.09 -10.40 11.76
CA HIS A 182 -19.79 -9.29 11.13
C HIS A 182 -19.24 -7.91 11.51
N ILE A 183 -18.52 -7.78 12.62
CA ILE A 183 -18.10 -6.46 13.13
C ILE A 183 -16.58 -6.40 13.28
N GLU A 184 -15.96 -5.51 12.55
CA GLU A 184 -14.53 -5.21 12.65
C GLU A 184 -14.32 -3.75 13.04
N ILE A 185 -13.38 -3.52 13.96
CA ILE A 185 -12.81 -2.19 14.20
C ILE A 185 -11.40 -2.19 13.61
N ALA A 186 -11.10 -1.19 12.81
CA ALA A 186 -9.79 -1.02 12.20
C ALA A 186 -9.24 0.38 12.48
N GLY A 187 -7.93 0.47 12.59
CA GLY A 187 -7.22 1.72 12.74
C GLY A 187 -5.95 1.75 11.91
N ARG A 188 -5.59 2.92 11.44
CA ARG A 188 -4.35 3.13 10.69
C ARG A 188 -3.74 4.47 11.06
N TYR A 189 -2.42 4.48 11.23
CA TYR A 189 -1.60 5.67 11.19
C TYR A 189 -0.72 5.62 9.96
N SER A 190 -0.59 6.75 9.26
CA SER A 190 0.29 6.89 8.11
C SER A 190 1.02 8.23 8.16
N GLU A 191 2.26 8.24 7.76
CA GLU A 191 3.09 9.44 7.69
C GLU A 191 3.95 9.43 6.43
N THR A 192 4.11 10.60 5.82
CA THR A 192 5.04 10.85 4.72
C THR A 192 5.80 12.14 4.99
N GLN A 193 7.07 12.15 4.66
CA GLN A 193 7.87 13.37 4.66
C GLN A 193 8.39 13.58 3.23
N LEU A 194 7.95 14.65 2.60
CA LEU A 194 8.34 14.98 1.24
C LEU A 194 9.21 16.23 1.28
N ASP A 195 10.36 16.15 0.64
CA ASP A 195 11.29 17.28 0.51
C ASP A 195 10.91 18.22 -0.65
N THR A 196 9.81 17.90 -1.34
CA THR A 196 9.24 18.77 -2.39
C THR A 196 8.81 20.11 -1.80
N PRO A 197 9.25 21.25 -2.37
CA PRO A 197 8.90 22.57 -1.88
C PRO A 197 7.37 22.78 -1.77
N GLY A 198 6.90 23.21 -0.62
CA GLY A 198 5.48 23.46 -0.33
C GLY A 198 4.69 22.21 0.12
N VAL A 199 5.32 21.06 0.15
CA VAL A 199 4.69 19.81 0.64
C VAL A 199 5.61 19.24 1.73
N GLY A 200 5.39 19.54 2.96
CA GLY A 200 6.19 19.05 4.08
C GLY A 200 5.75 17.68 4.57
N ARG A 201 5.83 17.50 5.89
CA ARG A 201 5.31 16.30 6.55
C ARG A 201 3.81 16.25 6.45
N GLN A 202 3.30 15.08 6.10
CA GLN A 202 1.88 14.77 6.14
C GLN A 202 1.65 13.56 7.03
N ASN A 203 0.61 13.60 7.85
CA ASN A 203 0.17 12.42 8.61
C ASN A 203 -1.34 12.25 8.59
N GLU A 204 -1.75 11.02 8.76
CA GLU A 204 -3.14 10.60 8.71
C GLU A 204 -3.41 9.57 9.82
N VAL A 205 -4.49 9.79 10.55
CA VAL A 205 -5.09 8.80 11.46
C VAL A 205 -6.45 8.43 10.92
N VAL A 206 -6.71 7.14 10.74
CA VAL A 206 -8.01 6.61 10.33
C VAL A 206 -8.53 5.64 11.38
N LEU A 207 -9.79 5.79 11.76
CA LEU A 207 -10.52 4.86 12.61
C LEU A 207 -11.77 4.41 11.88
N GLY A 208 -11.91 3.11 11.66
CA GLY A 208 -12.98 2.50 10.90
C GLY A 208 -13.81 1.51 11.71
N LEU A 209 -15.10 1.45 11.41
CA LEU A 209 -16.03 0.42 11.86
C LEU A 209 -16.69 -0.19 10.65
N ASN A 210 -16.53 -1.51 10.51
CA ASN A 210 -17.06 -2.29 9.40
C ASN A 210 -18.16 -3.24 9.90
N TYR A 211 -19.20 -3.37 9.09
CA TYR A 211 -20.21 -4.41 9.26
C TYR A 211 -20.30 -5.26 7.99
N TYR A 212 -19.98 -6.54 8.11
CA TYR A 212 -19.99 -7.52 7.03
C TYR A 212 -21.32 -8.27 7.02
N PHE A 213 -22.23 -7.91 6.09
CA PHE A 213 -23.49 -8.65 5.88
C PHE A 213 -23.23 -9.99 5.20
N TYR A 214 -22.32 -10.00 4.22
CA TYR A 214 -21.93 -11.18 3.46
C TYR A 214 -20.45 -11.07 3.05
N GLY A 215 -19.55 -11.13 4.03
CA GLY A 215 -18.13 -10.93 3.84
C GLY A 215 -17.81 -9.63 3.10
N HIS A 216 -16.79 -9.64 2.28
CA HIS A 216 -16.44 -8.48 1.45
C HIS A 216 -17.37 -8.23 0.25
N ARG A 217 -18.33 -9.14 -0.02
CA ARG A 217 -19.31 -8.95 -1.10
C ARG A 217 -20.38 -7.94 -0.74
N LEU A 218 -20.81 -7.91 0.49
CA LEU A 218 -21.75 -6.91 0.99
C LEU A 218 -21.31 -6.45 2.37
N LYS A 219 -20.80 -5.23 2.44
CA LYS A 219 -20.35 -4.64 3.70
C LYS A 219 -20.68 -3.15 3.77
N LEU A 220 -20.91 -2.68 4.98
CA LEU A 220 -20.98 -1.27 5.33
C LEU A 220 -19.68 -0.89 6.03
N GLN A 221 -19.02 0.15 5.56
CA GLN A 221 -17.83 0.71 6.16
C GLN A 221 -18.09 2.16 6.55
N THR A 222 -17.75 2.53 7.78
CA THR A 222 -17.76 3.90 8.25
C THR A 222 -16.40 4.23 8.82
N GLU A 223 -15.88 5.42 8.54
CA GLU A 223 -14.58 5.82 9.03
C GLU A 223 -14.52 7.30 9.38
N TYR A 224 -13.71 7.61 10.36
CA TYR A 224 -13.25 8.94 10.69
C TYR A 224 -11.79 9.06 10.30
N VAL A 225 -11.46 10.13 9.56
CA VAL A 225 -10.11 10.43 9.08
C VAL A 225 -9.70 11.79 9.63
N TYR A 226 -8.56 11.83 10.29
CA TYR A 226 -7.86 13.05 10.64
C TYR A 226 -6.58 13.15 9.84
N GLN A 227 -6.42 14.23 9.10
CA GLN A 227 -5.21 14.52 8.34
C GLN A 227 -4.59 15.82 8.80
N ARG A 228 -3.28 15.85 8.86
CA ARG A 228 -2.47 17.04 9.10
C ARG A 228 -1.39 17.12 8.03
N GLN A 229 -1.18 18.32 7.51
CA GLN A 229 -0.13 18.63 6.56
C GLN A 229 0.62 19.87 7.05
N ASP A 230 1.94 19.76 7.17
CA ASP A 230 2.82 20.88 7.48
C ASP A 230 3.18 21.57 6.15
N LEU A 231 2.77 22.81 5.99
CA LEU A 231 3.12 23.67 4.86
C LEU A 231 4.19 24.67 5.31
N SER A 232 4.88 25.32 4.38
CA SER A 232 5.91 26.32 4.70
C SER A 232 5.33 27.50 5.50
N GLY A 233 5.24 27.35 6.84
CA GLY A 233 4.77 28.38 7.77
C GLY A 233 3.34 28.19 8.30
N ASP A 234 2.55 27.26 7.74
CA ASP A 234 1.19 26.96 8.16
C ASP A 234 0.96 25.46 8.37
N GLU A 235 0.00 25.11 9.21
CA GLU A 235 -0.47 23.74 9.37
C GLU A 235 -1.91 23.62 8.87
N LEU A 236 -2.17 22.69 7.99
CA LEU A 236 -3.51 22.35 7.53
C LEU A 236 -4.03 21.12 8.26
N HIS A 237 -5.23 21.24 8.86
CA HIS A 237 -5.92 20.15 9.52
C HIS A 237 -7.23 19.85 8.82
N GLN A 238 -7.51 18.57 8.60
CA GLN A 238 -8.75 18.14 8.00
C GLN A 238 -9.37 16.98 8.79
N ASN A 239 -10.68 17.07 9.01
CA ASN A 239 -11.49 16.02 9.63
C ASN A 239 -12.53 15.55 8.61
N ILE A 240 -12.59 14.25 8.33
CA ILE A 240 -13.47 13.68 7.33
C ILE A 240 -14.23 12.51 7.97
N ILE A 241 -15.52 12.44 7.74
CA ILE A 241 -16.33 11.26 8.04
C ILE A 241 -16.77 10.68 6.70
N ARG A 242 -16.54 9.38 6.51
CA ARG A 242 -16.94 8.66 5.31
C ARG A 242 -17.83 7.49 5.67
N ALA A 243 -18.78 7.19 4.79
CA ALA A 243 -19.58 5.97 4.85
C ALA A 243 -19.70 5.37 3.45
N GLN A 244 -19.54 4.07 3.35
CA GLN A 244 -19.62 3.34 2.08
C GLN A 244 -20.42 2.05 2.28
N LEU A 245 -21.36 1.80 1.40
CA LEU A 245 -21.98 0.49 1.22
C LEU A 245 -21.37 -0.15 -0.03
N GLN A 246 -20.67 -1.26 0.15
CA GLN A 246 -20.06 -2.00 -0.94
C GLN A 246 -20.92 -3.21 -1.29
N LEU A 247 -21.15 -3.39 -2.59
CA LEU A 247 -21.76 -4.57 -3.17
C LEU A 247 -20.85 -5.05 -4.32
N ALA A 248 -20.33 -6.28 -4.20
CA ALA A 248 -19.48 -6.92 -5.20
C ALA A 248 -20.17 -8.19 -5.75
N PHE A 249 -20.16 -8.34 -7.07
CA PHE A 249 -20.75 -9.45 -7.79
C PHE A 249 -19.70 -10.47 -8.24
#